data_d12e518931c248a5b69e81de55538297
#
_entry.id   d12e518931c248a5b69e81de55538297
#
_cell.length_a   1.000
_cell.length_b   1.000
_cell.length_c   1.000
_cell.angle_alpha   90.00
_cell.angle_beta   90.00
_cell.angle_gamma   90.00
#
_symmetry.space_group_name_H-M   'P 1'
#
loop_
_entity.id
_entity.type
_entity.pdbx_description
1 polymer ?
#
loop_
_entity_poly.entity_id
_entity_poly.type
_entity_poly.pdbx_seq_one_letter_code
_entity_poly.pdbx_strand_id
1 'polypeptide(L)'
;MVFLRFILLSILFSLCICASADNNSNYQNDKITETKSDISALDKWEAGTIVSEKSIEKYGIDRCFVIEKISDAIFGRMYNKSYKGNCSVSRGELRYIKILHRNINGDILLGEIVCNKHIAKDLIVIFRELYNASYPIERMILIDNYDADDERSMSANNSSCFNFRFVAGTKSLSKHSRGMAIDINPLYNPYVKRTQSGSIDISPRIGSPYANRNKSFNYKIEKNDLCYKLFIAHGFKWGGDWSTVKDYQHFEK
;
A
#
# COMPACT_ATOMS: atom_id res chain seq x y z
N MET A 1 -36.53 35.58 -70.40
CA MET A 1 -35.45 34.95 -71.17
C MET A 1 -34.17 35.05 -70.40
N VAL A 2 -33.87 34.06 -69.59
CA VAL A 2 -32.65 34.07 -68.75
C VAL A 2 -31.95 32.73 -68.96
N PHE A 3 -30.72 32.76 -69.44
CA PHE A 3 -29.86 31.61 -69.69
C PHE A 3 -29.24 31.09 -68.38
N LEU A 4 -29.50 29.81 -68.15
CA LEU A 4 -28.92 29.07 -67.02
C LEU A 4 -27.60 28.46 -67.50
N ARG A 5 -26.46 28.86 -66.89
CA ARG A 5 -25.15 28.23 -67.12
C ARG A 5 -24.91 27.21 -66.03
N PHE A 6 -24.80 25.92 -66.35
CA PHE A 6 -24.26 24.87 -65.46
C PHE A 6 -22.75 24.91 -65.43
N ILE A 7 -22.22 25.06 -64.25
CA ILE A 7 -20.78 24.85 -63.97
C ILE A 7 -20.63 23.48 -63.35
N LEU A 8 -19.97 22.57 -64.07
CA LEU A 8 -19.51 21.27 -63.56
C LEU A 8 -18.33 21.46 -62.61
N LEU A 9 -18.51 21.16 -61.33
CA LEU A 9 -17.43 21.08 -60.37
C LEU A 9 -16.96 19.63 -60.22
N SER A 10 -15.83 19.29 -60.80
CA SER A 10 -15.16 17.99 -60.63
C SER A 10 -14.48 17.96 -59.26
N ILE A 11 -15.03 17.16 -58.34
CA ILE A 11 -14.40 16.89 -57.06
C ILE A 11 -13.43 15.72 -57.24
N LEU A 12 -12.14 16.02 -57.18
CA LEU A 12 -11.08 15.01 -57.01
C LEU A 12 -11.18 14.43 -55.61
N PHE A 13 -11.60 13.17 -55.49
CA PHE A 13 -11.40 12.37 -54.28
C PHE A 13 -9.96 11.88 -54.28
N SER A 14 -9.09 12.58 -53.55
CA SER A 14 -7.77 12.05 -53.19
C SER A 14 -7.97 11.14 -51.99
N LEU A 15 -7.84 9.82 -52.18
CA LEU A 15 -7.75 8.85 -51.09
C LEU A 15 -6.46 9.10 -50.31
N CYS A 16 -6.61 9.62 -49.10
CA CYS A 16 -5.56 9.57 -48.11
C CYS A 16 -5.69 8.25 -47.35
N ILE A 17 -5.12 7.17 -47.90
CA ILE A 17 -4.88 5.92 -47.17
C ILE A 17 -3.41 5.91 -46.78
N CYS A 18 -3.08 6.45 -45.62
CA CYS A 18 -1.83 6.20 -44.89
C CYS A 18 -1.88 6.93 -43.56
N ALA A 19 -2.39 6.30 -42.48
CA ALA A 19 -2.08 6.65 -41.08
C ALA A 19 -2.63 5.66 -40.06
N SER A 20 -3.01 4.43 -40.42
CA SER A 20 -3.50 3.45 -39.39
C SER A 20 -2.54 2.33 -39.03
N ALA A 21 -1.44 2.17 -39.79
CA ALA A 21 -0.47 1.11 -39.52
C ALA A 21 0.58 1.48 -38.44
N ASP A 22 1.02 2.74 -38.40
CA ASP A 22 2.09 3.18 -37.47
C ASP A 22 1.62 3.31 -36.02
N ASN A 23 0.37 3.75 -35.80
CA ASN A 23 -0.17 3.86 -34.44
C ASN A 23 -0.40 2.51 -33.77
N ASN A 24 -0.70 1.46 -34.54
CA ASN A 24 -0.94 0.12 -34.01
C ASN A 24 0.39 -0.59 -33.65
N SER A 25 1.44 -0.37 -34.41
CA SER A 25 2.78 -0.93 -34.13
C SER A 25 3.42 -0.29 -32.90
N ASN A 26 3.30 1.02 -32.73
CA ASN A 26 3.79 1.73 -31.55
C ASN A 26 3.01 1.31 -30.30
N TYR A 27 1.68 1.23 -30.36
CA TYR A 27 0.85 0.79 -29.24
C TYR A 27 1.13 -0.65 -28.81
N GLN A 28 1.42 -1.55 -29.77
CA GLN A 28 1.81 -2.94 -29.47
C GLN A 28 3.23 -3.01 -28.87
N ASN A 29 4.17 -2.22 -29.37
CA ASN A 29 5.52 -2.16 -28.83
C ASN A 29 5.55 -1.57 -27.42
N ASP A 30 4.78 -0.52 -27.14
CA ASP A 30 4.64 0.08 -25.80
C ASP A 30 4.05 -0.93 -24.80
N LYS A 31 2.99 -1.65 -25.16
CA LYS A 31 2.40 -2.71 -24.33
C LYS A 31 3.35 -3.88 -24.06
N ILE A 32 4.17 -4.27 -25.04
CA ILE A 32 5.16 -5.34 -24.88
C ILE A 32 6.27 -4.86 -23.94
N THR A 33 6.72 -3.62 -24.06
CA THR A 33 7.75 -3.02 -23.21
C THR A 33 7.27 -2.88 -21.77
N GLU A 34 6.06 -2.37 -21.56
CA GLU A 34 5.40 -2.26 -20.24
C GLU A 34 5.29 -3.63 -19.57
N THR A 35 4.76 -4.65 -20.28
CA THR A 35 4.65 -6.01 -19.74
C THR A 35 6.00 -6.62 -19.36
N LYS A 36 7.08 -6.34 -20.10
CA LYS A 36 8.42 -6.80 -19.75
C LYS A 36 8.97 -6.11 -18.50
N SER A 37 8.74 -4.81 -18.37
CA SER A 37 9.10 -4.02 -17.19
C SER A 37 8.39 -4.55 -15.95
N ASP A 38 7.08 -4.78 -16.03
CA ASP A 38 6.28 -5.33 -14.93
C ASP A 38 6.75 -6.71 -14.48
N ILE A 39 7.04 -7.62 -15.43
CA ILE A 39 7.55 -8.96 -15.11
C ILE A 39 8.90 -8.87 -14.41
N SER A 40 9.78 -7.96 -14.83
CA SER A 40 11.06 -7.74 -14.17
C SER A 40 10.85 -7.24 -12.72
N ALA A 41 9.92 -6.31 -12.51
CA ALA A 41 9.59 -5.80 -11.19
C ALA A 41 8.98 -6.90 -10.28
N LEU A 42 8.10 -7.75 -10.83
CA LEU A 42 7.51 -8.90 -10.15
C LEU A 42 8.59 -9.94 -9.75
N ASP A 43 9.52 -10.28 -10.66
CA ASP A 43 10.59 -11.24 -10.38
C ASP A 43 11.53 -10.74 -9.26
N LYS A 44 11.90 -9.47 -9.29
CA LYS A 44 12.73 -8.84 -8.26
C LYS A 44 11.95 -8.44 -7.02
N TRP A 45 10.63 -8.38 -7.11
CA TRP A 45 9.71 -7.85 -6.12
C TRP A 45 10.06 -6.41 -5.71
N GLU A 46 10.01 -5.50 -6.67
CA GLU A 46 10.29 -4.07 -6.45
C GLU A 46 9.06 -3.39 -5.82
N ALA A 47 8.93 -3.49 -4.48
CA ALA A 47 7.78 -2.97 -3.74
C ALA A 47 7.56 -1.46 -3.97
N GLY A 48 6.29 -1.07 -4.13
CA GLY A 48 5.87 0.28 -4.52
C GLY A 48 5.71 0.47 -6.03
N THR A 49 6.10 -0.52 -6.85
CA THR A 49 5.92 -0.47 -8.31
C THR A 49 4.48 -0.79 -8.69
N ILE A 50 3.92 -0.02 -9.63
CA ILE A 50 2.63 -0.29 -10.26
C ILE A 50 2.84 -1.37 -11.33
N VAL A 51 1.95 -2.37 -11.36
CA VAL A 51 1.96 -3.46 -12.33
C VAL A 51 0.57 -3.68 -12.91
N SER A 52 0.52 -4.17 -14.15
CA SER A 52 -0.74 -4.46 -14.85
C SER A 52 -1.35 -5.80 -14.44
N GLU A 53 -2.67 -5.92 -14.51
CA GLU A 53 -3.39 -7.20 -14.29
C GLU A 53 -2.86 -8.30 -15.22
N LYS A 54 -2.61 -7.98 -16.48
CA LYS A 54 -2.07 -8.91 -17.47
C LYS A 54 -0.71 -9.49 -17.05
N SER A 55 0.14 -8.66 -16.44
CA SER A 55 1.46 -9.10 -15.94
C SER A 55 1.31 -10.01 -14.73
N ILE A 56 0.35 -9.72 -13.84
CA ILE A 56 0.03 -10.56 -12.68
C ILE A 56 -0.53 -11.92 -13.12
N GLU A 57 -1.45 -11.95 -14.09
CA GLU A 57 -1.98 -13.20 -14.65
C GLU A 57 -0.86 -14.08 -15.21
N LYS A 58 0.06 -13.48 -15.98
CA LYS A 58 1.21 -14.18 -16.54
C LYS A 58 2.20 -14.66 -15.47
N TYR A 59 2.44 -13.86 -14.45
CA TYR A 59 3.34 -14.18 -13.34
C TYR A 59 2.74 -15.24 -12.42
N GLY A 60 1.45 -15.21 -12.21
CA GLY A 60 0.69 -16.07 -11.31
C GLY A 60 0.36 -15.38 -9.99
N ILE A 61 -0.94 -15.14 -9.76
CA ILE A 61 -1.44 -14.42 -8.57
C ILE A 61 -0.98 -15.04 -7.24
N ASP A 62 -0.86 -16.36 -7.16
CA ASP A 62 -0.45 -17.05 -5.93
C ASP A 62 1.01 -16.78 -5.57
N ARG A 63 1.84 -16.45 -6.55
CA ARG A 63 3.23 -16.00 -6.33
C ARG A 63 3.34 -14.59 -5.80
N CYS A 64 2.23 -13.84 -5.84
CA CYS A 64 2.16 -12.46 -5.34
C CYS A 64 1.72 -12.38 -3.87
N PHE A 65 1.32 -13.49 -3.24
CA PHE A 65 0.91 -13.56 -1.85
C PHE A 65 1.70 -14.66 -1.13
N VAL A 66 2.93 -14.35 -0.74
CA VAL A 66 3.87 -15.33 -0.18
C VAL A 66 4.48 -14.87 1.13
N ILE A 67 4.79 -15.84 1.99
CA ILE A 67 5.47 -15.66 3.27
C ILE A 67 6.85 -16.28 3.15
N GLU A 68 7.88 -15.47 3.35
CA GLU A 68 9.29 -15.90 3.25
C GLU A 68 10.02 -15.71 4.58
N LYS A 69 11.10 -16.44 4.79
CA LYS A 69 12.08 -16.12 5.82
C LYS A 69 12.81 -14.83 5.44
N ILE A 70 13.26 -14.06 6.43
CA ILE A 70 14.05 -12.85 6.17
C ILE A 70 15.38 -13.26 5.52
N SER A 71 15.58 -12.91 4.25
CA SER A 71 16.84 -13.12 3.51
C SER A 71 17.92 -12.14 3.96
N ASP A 72 19.18 -12.39 3.63
CA ASP A 72 20.27 -11.45 3.96
C ASP A 72 20.09 -10.10 3.29
N ALA A 73 19.54 -10.07 2.08
CA ALA A 73 19.23 -8.83 1.36
C ALA A 73 18.16 -8.00 2.12
N ILE A 74 17.06 -8.63 2.56
CA ILE A 74 16.03 -7.95 3.35
C ILE A 74 16.59 -7.54 4.71
N PHE A 75 17.33 -8.42 5.38
CA PHE A 75 17.94 -8.09 6.67
C PHE A 75 18.90 -6.91 6.58
N GLY A 76 19.71 -6.84 5.52
CA GLY A 76 20.61 -5.71 5.28
C GLY A 76 19.89 -4.38 5.13
N ARG A 77 18.66 -4.35 4.59
CA ARG A 77 17.82 -3.14 4.54
C ARG A 77 17.33 -2.70 5.91
N MET A 78 17.08 -3.67 6.82
CA MET A 78 16.51 -3.47 8.16
C MET A 78 17.56 -3.16 9.23
N TYR A 79 18.79 -3.69 9.08
CA TYR A 79 19.81 -3.63 10.12
C TYR A 79 20.24 -2.19 10.42
N ASN A 80 20.30 -1.84 11.71
CA ASN A 80 20.51 -0.48 12.25
C ASN A 80 19.39 0.55 11.92
N LYS A 81 18.27 0.10 11.32
CA LYS A 81 17.08 0.91 11.11
C LYS A 81 15.92 0.35 11.93
N SER A 82 15.01 -0.39 11.32
CA SER A 82 13.91 -1.04 12.05
C SER A 82 14.39 -2.21 12.93
N TYR A 83 15.48 -2.89 12.59
CA TYR A 83 16.10 -3.94 13.38
C TYR A 83 17.41 -3.47 14.02
N LYS A 84 17.43 -3.29 15.35
CA LYS A 84 18.57 -2.78 16.10
C LYS A 84 19.32 -3.90 16.83
N GLY A 85 20.59 -3.67 17.19
CA GLY A 85 21.42 -4.69 17.87
C GLY A 85 20.87 -5.19 19.21
N ASN A 86 20.01 -4.40 19.86
CA ASN A 86 19.31 -4.76 21.10
C ASN A 86 17.87 -5.24 20.89
N CYS A 87 17.50 -5.59 19.65
CA CYS A 87 16.17 -6.11 19.33
C CYS A 87 15.87 -7.38 20.12
N SER A 88 14.72 -7.42 20.80
CA SER A 88 14.29 -8.55 21.62
C SER A 88 13.68 -9.70 20.78
N VAL A 89 13.41 -9.48 19.49
CA VAL A 89 12.88 -10.46 18.56
C VAL A 89 14.00 -10.94 17.65
N SER A 90 14.19 -12.25 17.56
CA SER A 90 15.19 -12.81 16.65
C SER A 90 14.76 -12.70 15.20
N ARG A 91 15.71 -12.59 14.27
CA ARG A 91 15.44 -12.62 12.83
C ARG A 91 14.62 -13.85 12.44
N GLY A 92 14.84 -15.00 13.09
CA GLY A 92 14.13 -16.26 12.84
C GLY A 92 12.65 -16.22 13.19
N GLU A 93 12.19 -15.30 14.04
CA GLU A 93 10.79 -15.08 14.39
C GLU A 93 10.08 -14.16 13.41
N LEU A 94 10.82 -13.41 12.60
CA LEU A 94 10.25 -12.52 11.60
C LEU A 94 10.02 -13.23 10.26
N ARG A 95 9.07 -12.71 9.51
CA ARG A 95 8.73 -13.12 8.13
C ARG A 95 8.65 -11.90 7.24
N TYR A 96 9.13 -12.06 6.02
CA TYR A 96 8.91 -11.14 4.93
C TYR A 96 7.68 -11.59 4.16
N ILE A 97 6.74 -10.70 3.94
CA ILE A 97 5.50 -10.99 3.20
C ILE A 97 5.48 -10.13 1.95
N LYS A 98 5.25 -10.77 0.82
CA LYS A 98 4.92 -10.14 -0.46
C LYS A 98 3.41 -10.14 -0.62
N ILE A 99 2.84 -9.04 -1.04
CA ILE A 99 1.41 -8.88 -1.28
C ILE A 99 1.16 -7.94 -2.45
N LEU A 100 -0.04 -8.00 -3.02
CA LEU A 100 -0.58 -6.95 -3.88
C LEU A 100 -1.56 -6.10 -3.08
N HIS A 101 -1.61 -4.82 -3.41
CA HIS A 101 -2.65 -3.91 -2.92
C HIS A 101 -3.09 -2.97 -4.03
N ARG A 102 -4.24 -2.32 -3.86
CA ARG A 102 -4.74 -1.29 -4.78
C ARG A 102 -4.78 0.05 -4.06
N ASN A 103 -4.39 1.11 -4.76
CA ASN A 103 -4.60 2.48 -4.27
C ASN A 103 -6.01 2.96 -4.60
N ILE A 104 -6.33 4.21 -4.25
CA ILE A 104 -7.67 4.79 -4.50
C ILE A 104 -7.97 4.96 -5.99
N ASN A 105 -6.97 5.01 -6.85
CA ASN A 105 -7.13 5.12 -8.29
C ASN A 105 -7.37 3.75 -8.95
N GLY A 106 -7.27 2.66 -8.16
CA GLY A 106 -7.37 1.29 -8.66
C GLY A 106 -6.06 0.71 -9.19
N ASP A 107 -4.95 1.47 -9.15
CA ASP A 107 -3.63 0.96 -9.55
C ASP A 107 -3.23 -0.22 -8.65
N ILE A 108 -2.67 -1.26 -9.24
CA ILE A 108 -2.17 -2.42 -8.51
C ILE A 108 -0.68 -2.21 -8.22
N LEU A 109 -0.31 -2.31 -6.95
CA LEU A 109 1.06 -2.11 -6.50
C LEU A 109 1.62 -3.37 -5.84
N LEU A 110 2.92 -3.58 -6.02
CA LEU A 110 3.68 -4.57 -5.26
C LEU A 110 3.89 -4.05 -3.84
N GLY A 111 3.45 -4.80 -2.85
CA GLY A 111 3.60 -4.47 -1.44
C GLY A 111 4.54 -5.41 -0.70
N GLU A 112 5.17 -4.93 0.36
CA GLU A 112 6.04 -5.72 1.23
C GLU A 112 5.83 -5.35 2.71
N ILE A 113 5.89 -6.36 3.59
CA ILE A 113 5.79 -6.19 5.03
C ILE A 113 6.78 -7.12 5.72
N VAL A 114 7.34 -6.69 6.84
CA VAL A 114 7.97 -7.57 7.80
C VAL A 114 7.10 -7.66 9.04
N CYS A 115 6.74 -8.88 9.47
CA CYS A 115 5.93 -9.14 10.65
C CYS A 115 6.44 -10.35 11.44
N ASN A 116 5.86 -10.62 12.61
CA ASN A 116 6.14 -11.83 13.36
C ASN A 116 5.51 -13.06 12.66
N LYS A 117 6.20 -14.21 12.74
CA LYS A 117 5.71 -15.48 12.18
C LYS A 117 4.32 -15.89 12.69
N HIS A 118 3.95 -15.44 13.89
CA HIS A 118 2.67 -15.80 14.51
C HIS A 118 1.46 -15.14 13.86
N ILE A 119 1.63 -13.98 13.22
CA ILE A 119 0.54 -13.27 12.53
C ILE A 119 0.68 -13.31 11.00
N ALA A 120 1.78 -13.86 10.47
CA ALA A 120 2.08 -13.84 9.04
C ALA A 120 0.98 -14.49 8.18
N LYS A 121 0.44 -15.63 8.64
CA LYS A 121 -0.65 -16.34 7.93
C LYS A 121 -1.96 -15.55 7.94
N ASP A 122 -2.28 -14.90 9.05
CA ASP A 122 -3.48 -14.07 9.13
C ASP A 122 -3.36 -12.87 8.19
N LEU A 123 -2.20 -12.18 8.20
CA LEU A 123 -1.98 -11.02 7.36
C LEU A 123 -2.07 -11.36 5.86
N ILE A 124 -1.51 -12.50 5.42
CA ILE A 124 -1.57 -12.87 3.99
C ILE A 124 -3.02 -13.10 3.54
N VAL A 125 -3.86 -13.73 4.38
CA VAL A 125 -5.29 -13.95 4.09
C VAL A 125 -6.02 -12.61 4.08
N ILE A 126 -5.84 -11.77 5.08
CA ILE A 126 -6.46 -10.45 5.19
C ILE A 126 -6.14 -9.60 3.96
N PHE A 127 -4.86 -9.50 3.58
CA PHE A 127 -4.46 -8.68 2.44
C PHE A 127 -4.94 -9.23 1.10
N ARG A 128 -5.04 -10.55 0.95
CA ARG A 128 -5.63 -11.15 -0.25
C ARG A 128 -7.10 -10.80 -0.38
N GLU A 129 -7.86 -10.85 0.72
CA GLU A 129 -9.28 -10.44 0.73
C GLU A 129 -9.45 -8.94 0.46
N LEU A 130 -8.62 -8.08 1.06
CA LEU A 130 -8.63 -6.65 0.81
C LEU A 130 -8.32 -6.33 -0.67
N TYR A 131 -7.33 -7.01 -1.26
CA TYR A 131 -6.97 -6.88 -2.68
C TYR A 131 -8.13 -7.30 -3.59
N ASN A 132 -8.74 -8.47 -3.33
CA ASN A 132 -9.87 -8.99 -4.10
C ASN A 132 -11.09 -8.07 -4.04
N ALA A 133 -11.33 -7.44 -2.90
CA ALA A 133 -12.40 -6.47 -2.70
C ALA A 133 -12.07 -5.06 -3.20
N SER A 134 -10.90 -4.85 -3.79
CA SER A 134 -10.40 -3.54 -4.20
C SER A 134 -10.39 -2.51 -3.06
N TYR A 135 -10.15 -2.97 -1.81
CA TYR A 135 -10.04 -2.08 -0.67
C TYR A 135 -8.78 -1.21 -0.80
N PRO A 136 -8.90 0.13 -0.71
CA PRO A 136 -7.78 0.99 -1.02
C PRO A 136 -6.73 1.01 0.09
N ILE A 137 -5.48 0.69 -0.26
CA ILE A 137 -4.29 0.88 0.56
C ILE A 137 -3.28 1.64 -0.30
N GLU A 138 -2.85 2.82 0.16
CA GLU A 138 -2.03 3.71 -0.66
C GLU A 138 -0.64 3.15 -0.92
N ARG A 139 0.03 2.71 0.16
CA ARG A 139 1.42 2.28 0.10
C ARG A 139 1.72 1.22 1.14
N MET A 140 2.56 0.25 0.76
CA MET A 140 3.06 -0.81 1.64
C MET A 140 4.49 -1.17 1.26
N ILE A 141 5.45 -0.41 1.78
CA ILE A 141 6.89 -0.67 1.64
C ILE A 141 7.53 -0.71 3.03
N LEU A 142 8.70 -1.33 3.16
CA LEU A 142 9.38 -1.40 4.45
C LEU A 142 9.61 0.01 5.02
N ILE A 143 9.35 0.17 6.31
CA ILE A 143 9.59 1.43 7.04
C ILE A 143 11.05 1.88 6.95
N ASP A 144 11.95 0.95 6.66
CA ASP A 144 13.38 1.16 6.44
C ASP A 144 13.70 2.10 5.28
N ASN A 145 12.78 2.23 4.31
CA ASN A 145 12.87 3.23 3.23
C ASN A 145 12.67 4.67 3.75
N TYR A 146 12.16 4.81 4.97
CA TYR A 146 12.02 6.07 5.70
C TYR A 146 12.99 6.15 6.88
N ASP A 147 14.08 5.36 6.86
CA ASP A 147 15.08 5.25 7.94
C ASP A 147 14.47 4.81 9.27
N ALA A 148 13.40 4.03 9.24
CA ALA A 148 12.59 3.58 10.37
C ALA A 148 11.99 4.75 11.21
N ASP A 149 11.81 5.91 10.58
CA ASP A 149 11.13 7.07 11.17
C ASP A 149 9.61 6.95 10.94
N ASP A 150 8.87 6.79 12.05
CA ASP A 150 7.42 6.61 12.02
C ASP A 150 6.71 7.83 11.42
N GLU A 151 7.12 9.06 11.80
CA GLU A 151 6.43 10.28 11.32
C GLU A 151 6.58 10.45 9.81
N ARG A 152 7.78 10.18 9.26
CA ARG A 152 8.03 10.21 7.81
C ARG A 152 7.23 9.13 7.08
N SER A 153 7.22 7.90 7.60
CA SER A 153 6.49 6.77 7.03
C SER A 153 4.98 7.03 7.04
N MET A 154 4.42 7.42 8.19
CA MET A 154 3.00 7.71 8.34
C MET A 154 2.56 8.91 7.48
N SER A 155 3.40 9.96 7.40
CA SER A 155 3.12 11.13 6.55
C SER A 155 3.08 10.78 5.06
N ALA A 156 3.82 9.75 4.63
CA ALA A 156 3.76 9.21 3.27
C ALA A 156 2.59 8.22 3.07
N ASN A 157 1.69 8.09 4.03
CA ASN A 157 0.59 7.12 4.07
C ASN A 157 1.06 5.67 3.87
N ASN A 158 2.22 5.32 4.42
CA ASN A 158 2.81 4.00 4.30
C ASN A 158 2.33 3.06 5.40
N SER A 159 1.56 2.05 5.03
CA SER A 159 1.14 0.96 5.93
C SER A 159 2.35 0.10 6.29
N SER A 160 2.60 -0.15 7.58
CA SER A 160 3.81 -0.83 8.05
C SER A 160 3.55 -1.67 9.32
N CYS A 161 4.41 -2.65 9.58
CA CYS A 161 4.25 -3.57 10.70
C CYS A 161 5.45 -3.55 11.65
N PHE A 162 6.57 -4.17 11.30
CA PHE A 162 7.73 -4.27 12.19
C PHE A 162 8.55 -2.98 12.23
N ASN A 163 8.74 -2.45 13.45
CA ASN A 163 9.69 -1.38 13.74
C ASN A 163 10.11 -1.47 15.22
N PHE A 164 11.39 -1.78 15.51
CA PHE A 164 11.87 -1.91 16.89
C PHE A 164 12.06 -0.53 17.53
N ARG A 165 11.11 -0.13 18.36
CA ARG A 165 11.07 1.14 19.07
C ARG A 165 10.25 1.06 20.36
N PHE A 166 10.46 2.01 21.25
CA PHE A 166 9.59 2.21 22.39
C PHE A 166 8.32 2.98 22.00
N VAL A 167 7.26 2.80 22.78
CA VAL A 167 6.09 3.68 22.71
C VAL A 167 6.53 5.08 23.11
N ALA A 168 6.14 6.08 22.32
CA ALA A 168 6.55 7.47 22.51
C ALA A 168 6.32 7.95 23.95
N GLY A 169 7.34 8.53 24.56
CA GLY A 169 7.31 9.02 25.96
C GLY A 169 7.29 7.94 27.04
N THR A 170 7.55 6.67 26.70
CA THR A 170 7.55 5.55 27.67
C THR A 170 8.82 4.69 27.58
N LYS A 171 8.99 3.78 28.55
CA LYS A 171 10.01 2.71 28.52
C LYS A 171 9.44 1.37 28.03
N SER A 172 8.19 1.33 27.59
CA SER A 172 7.53 0.13 27.09
C SER A 172 7.79 -0.05 25.60
N LEU A 173 8.15 -1.26 25.17
CA LEU A 173 8.28 -1.60 23.76
C LEU A 173 6.90 -1.57 23.08
N SER A 174 6.85 -0.97 21.89
CA SER A 174 5.68 -1.02 21.04
C SER A 174 5.39 -2.46 20.59
N LYS A 175 4.14 -2.79 20.28
CA LYS A 175 3.77 -4.05 19.62
C LYS A 175 4.43 -4.20 18.25
N HIS A 176 4.68 -3.08 17.55
CA HIS A 176 5.49 -3.06 16.33
C HIS A 176 6.91 -3.60 16.54
N SER A 177 7.51 -3.38 17.73
CA SER A 177 8.83 -3.92 18.08
C SER A 177 8.89 -5.44 18.10
N ARG A 178 7.74 -6.10 18.21
CA ARG A 178 7.60 -7.56 18.15
C ARG A 178 7.06 -8.04 16.81
N GLY A 179 6.75 -7.13 15.90
CA GLY A 179 6.07 -7.42 14.64
C GLY A 179 4.65 -7.95 14.83
N MET A 180 3.98 -7.59 15.95
CA MET A 180 2.64 -8.05 16.35
C MET A 180 1.57 -6.97 16.19
N ALA A 181 1.90 -5.86 15.54
CA ALA A 181 0.98 -4.80 15.18
C ALA A 181 1.24 -4.32 13.75
N ILE A 182 0.21 -3.79 13.13
CA ILE A 182 0.27 -3.20 11.80
C ILE A 182 -0.57 -1.93 11.76
N ASP A 183 -0.05 -0.91 11.08
CA ASP A 183 -0.74 0.34 10.81
C ASP A 183 -1.17 0.37 9.34
N ILE A 184 -2.44 0.70 9.08
CA ILE A 184 -3.05 0.75 7.75
C ILE A 184 -3.46 2.18 7.42
N ASN A 185 -3.00 2.71 6.28
CA ASN A 185 -3.30 4.05 5.79
C ASN A 185 -3.15 5.14 6.87
N PRO A 186 -1.97 5.26 7.50
CA PRO A 186 -1.78 6.01 8.74
C PRO A 186 -2.05 7.51 8.62
N LEU A 187 -1.78 8.13 7.47
CA LEU A 187 -2.05 9.54 7.24
C LEU A 187 -3.53 9.88 7.45
N TYR A 188 -4.42 9.01 6.94
CA TYR A 188 -5.87 9.19 7.00
C TYR A 188 -6.50 8.59 8.27
N ASN A 189 -5.74 7.83 9.03
CA ASN A 189 -6.17 7.15 10.26
C ASN A 189 -5.23 7.48 11.43
N PRO A 190 -5.08 8.77 11.78
CA PRO A 190 -4.05 9.18 12.72
C PRO A 190 -4.29 8.64 14.14
N TYR A 191 -3.20 8.51 14.90
CA TYR A 191 -3.24 8.45 16.36
C TYR A 191 -3.70 9.79 16.89
N VAL A 192 -4.60 9.77 17.87
CA VAL A 192 -5.19 10.97 18.52
C VAL A 192 -5.23 10.78 20.03
N LYS A 193 -4.54 11.65 20.76
CA LYS A 193 -4.53 11.64 22.22
C LYS A 193 -4.82 13.01 22.78
N ARG A 194 -5.78 13.09 23.70
CA ARG A 194 -5.99 14.30 24.51
C ARG A 194 -4.95 14.31 25.64
N THR A 195 -4.17 15.36 25.72
CA THR A 195 -3.19 15.56 26.80
C THR A 195 -3.87 16.04 28.09
N GLN A 196 -3.16 15.99 29.21
CA GLN A 196 -3.66 16.51 30.47
C GLN A 196 -3.91 18.03 30.44
N SER A 197 -3.16 18.77 29.60
CA SER A 197 -3.37 20.22 29.38
C SER A 197 -4.59 20.53 28.52
N GLY A 198 -5.31 19.49 28.00
CA GLY A 198 -6.45 19.66 27.12
C GLY A 198 -6.11 19.82 25.63
N SER A 199 -4.82 19.92 25.28
CA SER A 199 -4.40 19.91 23.88
C SER A 199 -4.59 18.52 23.27
N ILE A 200 -4.57 18.47 21.92
CA ILE A 200 -4.71 17.20 21.17
C ILE A 200 -3.36 16.92 20.50
N ASP A 201 -2.79 15.78 20.82
CA ASP A 201 -1.61 15.23 20.16
C ASP A 201 -2.04 14.31 19.01
N ILE A 202 -1.52 14.53 17.81
CA ILE A 202 -1.89 13.82 16.58
C ILE A 202 -0.63 13.35 15.87
N SER A 203 -0.61 12.06 15.49
CA SER A 203 0.50 11.49 14.72
C SER A 203 -0.05 10.63 13.56
N PRO A 204 0.39 10.86 12.31
CA PRO A 204 1.33 11.91 11.90
C PRO A 204 0.68 13.31 12.03
N ARG A 205 1.50 14.34 12.26
CA ARG A 205 0.98 15.71 12.45
C ARG A 205 0.17 16.22 11.29
N ILE A 206 0.59 15.93 10.06
CA ILE A 206 -0.14 16.30 8.84
C ILE A 206 -1.47 15.57 8.69
N GLY A 207 -1.73 14.51 9.45
CA GLY A 207 -3.00 13.78 9.55
C GLY A 207 -4.08 14.51 10.35
N SER A 208 -3.77 15.69 10.95
CA SER A 208 -4.72 16.48 11.75
C SER A 208 -6.08 16.72 11.09
N PRO A 209 -6.23 17.00 9.79
CA PRO A 209 -7.54 17.14 9.14
C PRO A 209 -8.42 15.89 9.24
N TYR A 210 -7.82 14.70 9.36
CA TYR A 210 -8.48 13.40 9.39
C TYR A 210 -8.80 12.91 10.81
N ALA A 211 -8.38 13.64 11.84
CA ALA A 211 -8.74 13.37 13.24
C ALA A 211 -10.24 13.57 13.51
N ASN A 212 -10.94 14.42 12.72
CA ASN A 212 -12.39 14.57 12.79
C ASN A 212 -13.08 13.42 12.05
N ARG A 213 -13.43 12.36 12.79
CA ARG A 213 -14.04 11.14 12.24
C ARG A 213 -15.51 11.28 11.83
N ASN A 214 -16.13 12.43 12.03
CA ASN A 214 -17.49 12.72 11.52
C ASN A 214 -17.48 13.09 10.03
N LYS A 215 -16.30 13.40 9.46
CA LYS A 215 -16.15 13.69 8.03
C LYS A 215 -15.94 12.40 7.24
N SER A 216 -16.45 12.39 6.00
CA SER A 216 -16.14 11.35 5.02
C SER A 216 -14.89 11.74 4.24
N PHE A 217 -13.97 10.79 4.05
CA PHE A 217 -12.76 10.94 3.25
C PHE A 217 -12.23 9.56 2.84
N ASN A 218 -11.40 9.54 1.80
CA ASN A 218 -10.80 8.32 1.29
C ASN A 218 -9.88 7.66 2.33
N TYR A 219 -9.66 6.35 2.22
CA TYR A 219 -8.81 5.55 3.11
C TYR A 219 -9.22 5.51 4.59
N LYS A 220 -10.37 6.06 4.96
CA LYS A 220 -10.87 6.07 6.34
C LYS A 220 -11.22 4.67 6.80
N ILE A 221 -10.64 4.22 7.92
CA ILE A 221 -11.04 2.98 8.59
C ILE A 221 -12.13 3.30 9.60
N GLU A 222 -13.23 2.60 9.52
CA GLU A 222 -14.37 2.75 10.43
C GLU A 222 -14.75 1.41 11.05
N LYS A 223 -15.40 1.49 12.20
CA LYS A 223 -15.99 0.31 12.81
C LYS A 223 -16.98 -0.32 11.83
N ASN A 224 -16.83 -1.60 11.57
CA ASN A 224 -17.63 -2.39 10.61
C ASN A 224 -17.30 -2.21 9.11
N ASP A 225 -16.25 -1.46 8.73
CA ASP A 225 -15.76 -1.56 7.36
C ASP A 225 -15.09 -2.92 7.09
N LEU A 226 -14.71 -3.18 5.84
CA LEU A 226 -14.12 -4.47 5.47
C LEU A 226 -12.78 -4.71 6.17
N CYS A 227 -11.90 -3.69 6.23
CA CYS A 227 -10.60 -3.81 6.89
C CYS A 227 -10.78 -4.15 8.37
N TYR A 228 -11.60 -3.38 9.10
CA TYR A 228 -11.95 -3.66 10.49
C TYR A 228 -12.46 -5.10 10.66
N LYS A 229 -13.47 -5.52 9.88
CA LYS A 229 -14.07 -6.87 9.99
C LYS A 229 -13.06 -7.98 9.80
N LEU A 230 -12.19 -7.88 8.79
CA LEU A 230 -11.18 -8.90 8.52
C LEU A 230 -10.18 -8.99 9.66
N PHE A 231 -9.63 -7.88 10.11
CA PHE A 231 -8.67 -7.90 11.22
C PHE A 231 -9.30 -8.45 12.52
N ILE A 232 -10.52 -8.04 12.87
CA ILE A 232 -11.21 -8.55 14.07
C ILE A 232 -11.50 -10.05 13.94
N ALA A 233 -11.96 -10.52 12.78
CA ALA A 233 -12.21 -11.94 12.52
C ALA A 233 -10.95 -12.81 12.68
N HIS A 234 -9.77 -12.24 12.42
CA HIS A 234 -8.46 -12.87 12.62
C HIS A 234 -7.87 -12.64 14.02
N GLY A 235 -8.66 -12.10 14.97
CA GLY A 235 -8.28 -11.96 16.38
C GLY A 235 -7.40 -10.76 16.69
N PHE A 236 -7.28 -9.79 15.80
CA PHE A 236 -6.64 -8.51 16.09
C PHE A 236 -7.58 -7.60 16.89
N LYS A 237 -7.01 -6.67 17.64
CA LYS A 237 -7.69 -5.56 18.30
C LYS A 237 -7.41 -4.28 17.53
N TRP A 238 -8.41 -3.42 17.38
CA TRP A 238 -8.26 -2.15 16.73
C TRP A 238 -8.04 -1.01 17.72
N GLY A 239 -7.03 -0.17 17.49
CA GLY A 239 -6.75 0.99 18.34
C GLY A 239 -7.82 2.06 18.32
N GLY A 240 -8.69 2.10 17.28
CA GLY A 240 -9.85 2.97 17.25
C GLY A 240 -10.94 2.61 18.29
N ASP A 241 -10.92 1.39 18.84
CA ASP A 241 -11.82 0.97 19.93
C ASP A 241 -11.29 1.35 21.33
N TRP A 242 -10.02 1.76 21.49
CA TRP A 242 -9.48 2.13 22.80
C TRP A 242 -10.19 3.32 23.43
N SER A 243 -10.23 3.38 24.75
CA SER A 243 -10.99 4.42 25.48
C SER A 243 -10.18 5.68 25.78
N THR A 244 -8.88 5.54 26.11
CA THR A 244 -8.04 6.65 26.59
C THR A 244 -7.32 7.41 25.48
N VAL A 245 -7.04 6.72 24.39
CA VAL A 245 -6.45 7.26 23.17
C VAL A 245 -7.19 6.62 22.00
N LYS A 246 -7.09 7.21 20.82
CA LYS A 246 -7.59 6.61 19.59
C LYS A 246 -6.42 6.43 18.64
N ASP A 247 -6.23 5.21 18.14
CA ASP A 247 -5.22 4.91 17.15
C ASP A 247 -5.90 4.23 15.96
N TYR A 248 -6.39 5.07 15.06
CA TYR A 248 -7.29 4.61 13.99
C TYR A 248 -6.58 3.78 12.92
N GLN A 249 -5.25 3.89 12.80
CA GLN A 249 -4.45 3.09 11.87
C GLN A 249 -4.15 1.68 12.43
N HIS A 250 -4.11 1.54 13.77
CA HIS A 250 -3.44 0.46 14.48
C HIS A 250 -4.30 -0.79 14.69
N PHE A 251 -3.77 -1.94 14.27
CA PHE A 251 -4.30 -3.28 14.58
C PHE A 251 -3.21 -4.09 15.27
N GLU A 252 -3.50 -4.70 16.43
CA GLU A 252 -2.54 -5.52 17.19
C GLU A 252 -3.10 -6.88 17.63
N LYS A 253 -2.20 -7.87 17.79
CA LYS A 253 -2.56 -9.22 18.24
C LYS A 253 -1.66 -9.71 19.38
#